data_28f4e8fea5109d32cef6e235eecf90a7
#
_entry.id   28f4e8fea5109d32cef6e235eecf90a7
#
_cell.length_a   1.000
_cell.length_b   1.000
_cell.length_c   1.000
_cell.angle_alpha   90.00
_cell.angle_beta   90.00
_cell.angle_gamma   90.00
#
_symmetry.space_group_name_H-M   'P 1'
#
loop_
_entity.id
_entity.type
_entity.pdbx_description
1 polymer ?
#
loop_
_entity_poly.entity_id
_entity_poly.type
_entity_poly.pdbx_seq_one_letter_code
_entity_poly.pdbx_strand_id
1 'polypeptide(L)'
;ACIVVGGGNTFHLVAELHRYGLMEAISKVAKNGTPYIGWSAGSNIACPTLCTTNDMPIVQPASFNTLNLIPFQINPHYLDPQPEIDKMIKHGGETRQDRINEYLAVNQNMKVVGLREASAIWVVGDKYILKGGKKMVVFKYGAEPIELEPNADVTSFVI
;
A
#
# COMPACT_ATOMS: atom_id res chain seq x y z
N ALA A 1 -8.29 21.46 -9.29
CA ALA A 1 -7.21 21.22 -8.31
C ALA A 1 -7.14 19.73 -7.99
N CYS A 2 -5.97 19.20 -7.67
CA CYS A 2 -5.80 17.83 -7.20
C CYS A 2 -4.76 17.81 -6.07
N ILE A 3 -4.78 16.76 -5.26
CA ILE A 3 -3.78 16.49 -4.22
C ILE A 3 -2.76 15.53 -4.81
N VAL A 4 -1.48 15.87 -4.73
CA VAL A 4 -0.39 15.04 -5.22
C VAL A 4 0.59 14.79 -4.09
N VAL A 5 0.85 13.52 -3.76
CA VAL A 5 1.77 13.13 -2.68
C VAL A 5 2.83 12.17 -3.22
N GLY A 6 4.08 12.60 -3.14
CA GLY A 6 5.24 11.87 -3.61
C GLY A 6 5.78 10.83 -2.64
N GLY A 7 6.93 10.28 -3.01
CA GLY A 7 7.71 9.36 -2.20
C GLY A 7 8.55 10.08 -1.13
N GLY A 8 9.25 9.29 -0.35
CA GLY A 8 10.08 9.65 0.78
C GLY A 8 9.86 8.67 1.91
N ASN A 9 10.34 8.97 3.12
CA ASN A 9 10.10 8.12 4.27
C ASN A 9 8.66 8.29 4.77
N THR A 10 7.88 7.21 4.76
CA THR A 10 6.46 7.21 5.12
C THR A 10 6.22 7.61 6.58
N PHE A 11 7.08 7.17 7.52
CA PHE A 11 6.95 7.55 8.94
C PHE A 11 7.11 9.05 9.13
N HIS A 12 8.10 9.66 8.45
CA HIS A 12 8.32 11.10 8.52
C HIS A 12 7.15 11.86 7.90
N LEU A 13 6.67 11.45 6.73
CA LEU A 13 5.50 12.05 6.09
C LEU A 13 4.27 12.02 7.01
N VAL A 14 3.97 10.86 7.60
CA VAL A 14 2.81 10.69 8.50
C VAL A 14 2.98 11.54 9.77
N ALA A 15 4.18 11.59 10.36
CA ALA A 15 4.46 12.43 11.52
C ALA A 15 4.18 13.91 11.24
N GLU A 16 4.66 14.43 10.11
CA GLU A 16 4.46 15.82 9.71
C GLU A 16 2.98 16.12 9.39
N LEU A 17 2.29 15.22 8.69
CA LEU A 17 0.87 15.39 8.40
C LEU A 17 0.01 15.43 9.67
N HIS A 18 0.30 14.59 10.68
CA HIS A 18 -0.36 14.67 11.97
C HIS A 18 0.02 15.94 12.74
N ARG A 19 1.31 16.29 12.77
CA ARG A 19 1.81 17.49 13.46
C ARG A 19 1.13 18.76 13.00
N TYR A 20 0.88 18.88 11.70
CA TYR A 20 0.26 20.07 11.12
C TYR A 20 -1.27 19.96 10.96
N GLY A 21 -1.89 18.89 11.45
CA GLY A 21 -3.34 18.67 11.32
C GLY A 21 -3.81 18.45 9.87
N LEU A 22 -2.89 18.09 8.97
CA LEU A 22 -3.19 17.94 7.54
C LEU A 22 -3.80 16.57 7.21
N MET A 23 -3.60 15.55 8.05
CA MET A 23 -4.09 14.20 7.77
C MET A 23 -5.62 14.19 7.57
N GLU A 24 -6.36 14.73 8.53
CA GLU A 24 -7.82 14.82 8.45
C GLU A 24 -8.29 15.76 7.35
N ALA A 25 -7.62 16.91 7.19
CA ALA A 25 -7.98 17.90 6.18
C ALA A 25 -7.88 17.32 4.76
N ILE A 26 -6.77 16.65 4.44
CA ILE A 26 -6.55 16.00 3.15
C ILE A 26 -7.57 14.86 2.94
N SER A 27 -7.78 14.01 3.95
CA SER A 27 -8.76 12.92 3.88
C SER A 27 -10.15 13.45 3.56
N LYS A 28 -10.60 14.48 4.26
CA LYS A 28 -11.90 15.12 4.05
C LYS A 28 -12.06 15.69 2.64
N VAL A 29 -11.06 16.41 2.16
CA VAL A 29 -11.09 17.05 0.84
C VAL A 29 -11.08 16.02 -0.27
N ALA A 30 -10.27 14.96 -0.15
CA ALA A 30 -10.20 13.87 -1.11
C ALA A 30 -11.53 13.07 -1.15
N LYS A 31 -12.11 12.72 -0.01
CA LYS A 31 -13.41 12.04 0.08
C LYS A 31 -14.57 12.88 -0.47
N ASN A 32 -14.43 14.20 -0.48
CA ASN A 32 -15.40 15.12 -1.07
C ASN A 32 -15.19 15.35 -2.57
N GLY A 33 -14.37 14.54 -3.23
CA GLY A 33 -14.24 14.51 -4.69
C GLY A 33 -13.02 15.23 -5.26
N THR A 34 -12.12 15.77 -4.43
CA THR A 34 -10.83 16.25 -4.94
C THR A 34 -9.94 15.05 -5.32
N PRO A 35 -9.46 14.96 -6.57
CA PRO A 35 -8.60 13.88 -6.98
C PRO A 35 -7.34 13.77 -6.14
N TYR A 36 -6.95 12.55 -5.80
CA TYR A 36 -5.73 12.22 -5.07
C TYR A 36 -4.82 11.37 -5.95
N ILE A 37 -3.55 11.73 -6.04
CA ILE A 37 -2.50 10.98 -6.72
C ILE A 37 -1.38 10.74 -5.70
N GLY A 38 -1.06 9.47 -5.43
CA GLY A 38 0.00 9.09 -4.52
C GLY A 38 0.88 7.99 -5.08
N TRP A 39 2.20 8.09 -4.88
CA TRP A 39 3.14 7.00 -5.18
C TRP A 39 4.12 6.79 -4.02
N SER A 40 4.62 5.57 -3.86
CA SER A 40 5.51 5.19 -2.76
C SER A 40 4.89 5.51 -1.39
N ALA A 41 5.47 6.39 -0.59
CA ALA A 41 4.88 6.88 0.67
C ALA A 41 3.47 7.44 0.47
N GLY A 42 3.22 8.15 -0.65
CA GLY A 42 1.88 8.62 -1.02
C GLY A 42 0.87 7.49 -1.27
N SER A 43 1.31 6.33 -1.76
CA SER A 43 0.44 5.14 -1.84
C SER A 43 0.13 4.59 -0.45
N ASN A 44 1.12 4.52 0.44
CA ASN A 44 0.91 4.04 1.81
C ASN A 44 -0.07 4.91 2.58
N ILE A 45 0.01 6.23 2.46
CA ILE A 45 -0.92 7.09 3.21
C ILE A 45 -2.34 7.14 2.64
N ALA A 46 -2.58 6.65 1.42
CA ALA A 46 -3.95 6.44 0.92
C ALA A 46 -4.68 5.29 1.64
N CYS A 47 -3.94 4.38 2.25
CA CYS A 47 -4.43 3.22 3.00
C CYS A 47 -5.04 3.59 4.36
N PRO A 48 -5.60 2.64 5.13
CA PRO A 48 -6.04 2.87 6.50
C PRO A 48 -4.89 3.21 7.47
N THR A 49 -3.73 2.58 7.30
CA THR A 49 -2.54 2.80 8.13
C THR A 49 -1.26 2.76 7.31
N LEU A 50 -0.17 3.25 7.87
CA LEU A 50 1.17 3.16 7.27
C LEU A 50 1.84 1.77 7.43
N CYS A 51 1.19 0.81 8.08
CA CYS A 51 1.81 -0.42 8.59
C CYS A 51 2.36 -1.38 7.52
N THR A 52 2.06 -1.19 6.25
CA THR A 52 2.61 -1.99 5.14
C THR A 52 3.68 -1.26 4.33
N THR A 53 4.24 -0.19 4.88
CA THR A 53 5.40 0.50 4.27
C THR A 53 6.66 -0.37 4.33
N ASN A 54 7.57 -0.14 3.39
CA ASN A 54 8.89 -0.76 3.40
C ASN A 54 9.94 0.10 4.14
N ASP A 55 9.55 1.27 4.60
CA ASP A 55 10.47 2.25 5.18
C ASP A 55 10.87 1.90 6.61
N MET A 56 12.04 2.35 7.00
CA MET A 56 12.47 2.28 8.40
C MET A 56 11.79 3.38 9.22
N PRO A 57 11.40 3.08 10.48
CA PRO A 57 10.75 4.04 11.38
C PRO A 57 11.77 5.03 11.96
N ILE A 58 12.18 6.02 11.16
CA ILE A 58 13.16 7.05 11.57
C ILE A 58 12.61 8.09 12.53
N VAL A 59 11.28 8.20 12.64
CA VAL A 59 10.55 9.00 13.62
C VAL A 59 9.32 8.22 14.07
N GLN A 60 8.80 8.55 15.25
CA GLN A 60 7.54 7.99 15.72
C GLN A 60 6.41 9.00 15.45
N PRO A 61 5.46 8.70 14.55
CA PRO A 61 4.30 9.56 14.35
C PRO A 61 3.33 9.46 15.54
N ALA A 62 2.51 10.48 15.71
CA ALA A 62 1.48 10.51 16.77
C ALA A 62 0.43 9.39 16.60
N SER A 63 0.22 8.93 15.37
CA SER A 63 -0.66 7.81 15.03
C SER A 63 -0.16 7.13 13.75
N PHE A 64 -0.42 5.82 13.61
CA PHE A 64 -0.19 5.08 12.38
C PHE A 64 -1.35 5.20 11.39
N ASN A 65 -2.48 5.78 11.80
CA ASN A 65 -3.61 6.03 10.93
C ASN A 65 -3.24 7.04 9.85
N THR A 66 -3.75 6.78 8.64
CA THR A 66 -3.48 7.60 7.47
C THR A 66 -4.78 8.09 6.82
N LEU A 67 -4.79 8.49 5.57
CA LEU A 67 -5.94 9.15 4.94
C LEU A 67 -7.18 8.25 4.83
N ASN A 68 -7.01 6.93 4.81
CA ASN A 68 -8.09 5.94 4.69
C ASN A 68 -9.02 6.25 3.51
N LEU A 69 -8.43 6.43 2.33
CA LEU A 69 -9.14 6.67 1.07
C LEU A 69 -9.56 5.36 0.39
N ILE A 70 -8.88 4.26 0.71
CA ILE A 70 -9.14 2.91 0.22
C ILE A 70 -9.23 1.94 1.40
N PRO A 71 -10.01 0.85 1.33
CA PRO A 71 -10.26 -0.06 2.46
C PRO A 71 -9.24 -1.20 2.60
N PHE A 72 -8.12 -1.14 1.91
CA PHE A 72 -7.05 -2.16 1.93
C PHE A 72 -5.69 -1.50 2.06
N GLN A 73 -4.68 -2.30 2.34
CA GLN A 73 -3.29 -1.84 2.43
C GLN A 73 -2.55 -2.02 1.10
N ILE A 74 -1.57 -1.17 0.84
CA ILE A 74 -0.64 -1.29 -0.28
C ILE A 74 0.77 -1.48 0.28
N ASN A 75 1.49 -2.50 -0.23
CA ASN A 75 2.93 -2.58 -0.15
C ASN A 75 3.48 -2.09 -1.51
N PRO A 76 3.94 -0.84 -1.62
CA PRO A 76 4.50 -0.30 -2.84
C PRO A 76 5.89 -0.88 -3.11
N HIS A 77 6.36 -0.78 -4.35
CA HIS A 77 7.64 -1.36 -4.76
C HIS A 77 7.74 -2.85 -4.43
N TYR A 78 6.61 -3.57 -4.60
CA TYR A 78 6.59 -4.99 -4.29
C TYR A 78 7.58 -5.75 -5.17
N LEU A 79 8.37 -6.58 -4.52
CA LEU A 79 9.35 -7.47 -5.15
C LEU A 79 8.96 -8.92 -4.89
N ASP A 80 8.89 -9.69 -5.97
CA ASP A 80 8.63 -11.12 -5.87
C ASP A 80 9.78 -11.84 -5.17
N PRO A 81 9.49 -12.89 -4.40
CA PRO A 81 10.52 -13.80 -3.90
C PRO A 81 11.38 -14.33 -5.06
N GLN A 82 12.68 -14.45 -4.84
CA GLN A 82 13.63 -14.98 -5.81
C GLN A 82 14.22 -16.30 -5.32
N PRO A 83 13.48 -17.43 -5.41
CA PRO A 83 13.85 -18.69 -4.78
C PRO A 83 15.18 -19.26 -5.28
N GLU A 84 15.63 -18.92 -6.47
CA GLU A 84 16.93 -19.35 -6.99
C GLU A 84 18.10 -18.65 -6.29
N ILE A 85 17.92 -17.35 -5.96
CA ILE A 85 18.92 -16.59 -5.20
C ILE A 85 18.87 -17.05 -3.73
N ASP A 86 17.69 -17.25 -3.18
CA ASP A 86 17.50 -17.69 -1.78
C ASP A 86 18.13 -19.06 -1.52
N LYS A 87 18.14 -19.96 -2.53
CA LYS A 87 18.83 -21.26 -2.43
C LYS A 87 20.35 -21.15 -2.47
N MET A 88 20.89 -20.13 -3.14
CA MET A 88 22.35 -19.90 -3.22
C MET A 88 22.90 -19.23 -1.97
N ILE A 89 22.06 -18.46 -1.25
CA ILE A 89 22.42 -17.75 -0.02
C ILE A 89 21.84 -18.58 1.13
N LYS A 90 22.70 -19.25 1.93
CA LYS A 90 22.30 -20.12 3.06
C LYS A 90 21.39 -19.44 4.12
N HIS A 91 21.25 -18.12 4.07
CA HIS A 91 20.39 -17.29 4.91
C HIS A 91 19.80 -16.18 4.03
N GLY A 92 18.79 -16.49 3.24
CA GLY A 92 17.94 -15.50 2.59
C GLY A 92 17.26 -14.66 3.68
N GLY A 93 17.34 -13.33 3.55
CA GLY A 93 16.59 -12.43 4.45
C GLY A 93 15.08 -12.55 4.22
N GLU A 94 14.29 -11.90 5.08
CA GLU A 94 12.84 -11.81 4.91
C GLU A 94 12.46 -11.21 3.56
N THR A 95 11.51 -11.86 2.89
CA THR A 95 10.91 -11.36 1.67
C THR A 95 9.82 -10.31 1.97
N ARG A 96 9.37 -9.59 0.96
CA ARG A 96 8.19 -8.73 1.07
C ARG A 96 6.95 -9.52 1.47
N GLN A 97 6.82 -10.72 0.94
CA GLN A 97 5.71 -11.63 1.25
C GLN A 97 5.71 -12.05 2.72
N ASP A 98 6.86 -12.36 3.30
CA ASP A 98 6.97 -12.72 4.73
C ASP A 98 6.47 -11.59 5.62
N ARG A 99 6.89 -10.36 5.37
CA ARG A 99 6.44 -9.17 6.12
C ARG A 99 4.95 -8.89 5.97
N ILE A 100 4.40 -9.10 4.77
CA ILE A 100 2.96 -8.99 4.53
C ILE A 100 2.21 -10.06 5.33
N ASN A 101 2.70 -11.30 5.35
CA ASN A 101 2.10 -12.40 6.11
C ASN A 101 2.12 -12.13 7.62
N GLU A 102 3.21 -11.58 8.16
CA GLU A 102 3.28 -11.14 9.56
C GLU A 102 2.24 -10.07 9.88
N TYR A 103 2.10 -9.06 9.01
CA TYR A 103 1.06 -8.03 9.16
C TYR A 103 -0.34 -8.66 9.17
N LEU A 104 -0.62 -9.57 8.24
CA LEU A 104 -1.92 -10.25 8.11
C LEU A 104 -2.21 -11.20 9.27
N ALA A 105 -1.20 -11.80 9.90
CA ALA A 105 -1.40 -12.65 11.08
C ALA A 105 -2.07 -11.90 12.23
N VAL A 106 -1.80 -10.61 12.37
CA VAL A 106 -2.38 -9.73 13.39
C VAL A 106 -3.62 -8.98 12.87
N ASN A 107 -3.71 -8.75 11.55
CA ASN A 107 -4.78 -7.98 10.89
C ASN A 107 -5.56 -8.86 9.91
N GLN A 108 -6.17 -9.95 10.41
CA GLN A 108 -6.72 -11.04 9.61
C GLN A 108 -7.86 -10.64 8.65
N ASN A 109 -8.57 -9.56 8.96
CA ASN A 109 -9.67 -9.04 8.12
C ASN A 109 -9.18 -8.07 7.03
N MET A 110 -7.89 -7.73 7.05
CA MET A 110 -7.31 -6.80 6.07
C MET A 110 -6.85 -7.55 4.82
N LYS A 111 -6.83 -6.85 3.69
CA LYS A 111 -6.16 -7.30 2.47
C LYS A 111 -4.95 -6.40 2.21
N VAL A 112 -3.90 -6.96 1.64
CA VAL A 112 -2.70 -6.23 1.25
C VAL A 112 -2.44 -6.43 -0.23
N VAL A 113 -2.23 -5.34 -0.95
CA VAL A 113 -1.86 -5.35 -2.36
C VAL A 113 -0.35 -5.14 -2.49
N GLY A 114 0.34 -6.11 -3.03
CA GLY A 114 1.71 -5.96 -3.51
C GLY A 114 1.70 -5.27 -4.88
N LEU A 115 1.99 -3.98 -4.90
CA LEU A 115 1.97 -3.18 -6.12
C LEU A 115 3.38 -3.06 -6.70
N ARG A 116 3.59 -3.68 -7.86
CA ARG A 116 4.87 -3.67 -8.58
C ARG A 116 5.09 -2.33 -9.28
N GLU A 117 6.35 -2.01 -9.57
CA GLU A 117 6.70 -0.83 -10.36
C GLU A 117 5.96 -0.77 -11.70
N ALA A 118 5.74 0.44 -12.21
CA ALA A 118 5.00 0.70 -13.44
C ALA A 118 3.54 0.22 -13.40
N SER A 119 2.95 0.13 -12.20
CA SER A 119 1.53 -0.18 -11.98
C SER A 119 0.89 0.85 -11.06
N ALA A 120 -0.41 1.05 -11.24
CA ALA A 120 -1.23 1.94 -10.42
C ALA A 120 -2.62 1.35 -10.22
N ILE A 121 -3.26 1.66 -9.11
CA ILE A 121 -4.67 1.38 -8.88
C ILE A 121 -5.44 2.67 -9.15
N TRP A 122 -6.31 2.64 -10.15
CA TRP A 122 -7.20 3.74 -10.48
C TRP A 122 -8.56 3.51 -9.83
N VAL A 123 -8.94 4.43 -8.95
CA VAL A 123 -10.20 4.37 -8.19
C VAL A 123 -11.20 5.34 -8.81
N VAL A 124 -12.35 4.84 -9.22
CA VAL A 124 -13.45 5.65 -9.79
C VAL A 124 -14.77 5.19 -9.18
N GLY A 125 -15.35 6.01 -8.32
CA GLY A 125 -16.48 5.59 -7.50
C GLY A 125 -16.11 4.37 -6.66
N ASP A 126 -16.86 3.30 -6.76
CA ASP A 126 -16.65 2.05 -6.03
C ASP A 126 -15.79 1.02 -6.80
N LYS A 127 -15.22 1.42 -7.94
CA LYS A 127 -14.41 0.52 -8.79
C LYS A 127 -12.93 0.77 -8.59
N TYR A 128 -12.19 -0.34 -8.56
CA TYR A 128 -10.73 -0.37 -8.49
C TYR A 128 -10.20 -1.06 -9.74
N ILE A 129 -9.39 -0.37 -10.52
CA ILE A 129 -8.87 -0.88 -11.80
C ILE A 129 -7.34 -0.86 -11.75
N LEU A 130 -6.71 -2.01 -11.95
CA LEU A 130 -5.26 -2.07 -12.09
C LEU A 130 -4.86 -1.46 -13.45
N LYS A 131 -4.02 -0.45 -13.43
CA LYS A 131 -3.44 0.20 -14.60
C LYS A 131 -1.93 -0.03 -14.66
N GLY A 132 -1.39 0.00 -15.86
CA GLY A 132 0.05 -0.14 -16.11
C GLY A 132 0.41 -1.45 -16.80
N GLY A 133 1.71 -1.81 -16.76
CA GLY A 133 2.24 -2.95 -17.52
C GLY A 133 2.55 -4.18 -16.67
N LYS A 134 2.32 -4.15 -15.37
CA LYS A 134 2.66 -5.25 -14.45
C LYS A 134 1.43 -5.75 -13.71
N LYS A 135 1.42 -7.06 -13.42
CA LYS A 135 0.46 -7.67 -12.51
C LYS A 135 0.62 -7.12 -11.09
N MET A 136 -0.42 -7.13 -10.31
CA MET A 136 -0.34 -6.96 -8.85
C MET A 136 -0.64 -8.26 -8.13
N VAL A 137 -0.27 -8.35 -6.86
CA VAL A 137 -0.55 -9.51 -6.01
C VAL A 137 -1.46 -9.09 -4.87
N VAL A 138 -2.52 -9.85 -4.61
CA VAL A 138 -3.41 -9.63 -3.46
C VAL A 138 -3.15 -10.71 -2.42
N PHE A 139 -2.89 -10.27 -1.20
CA PHE A 139 -2.67 -11.12 -0.03
C PHE A 139 -3.84 -11.04 0.93
N LYS A 140 -4.24 -12.18 1.47
CA LYS A 140 -5.25 -12.33 2.51
C LYS A 140 -4.79 -13.37 3.52
N TYR A 141 -5.10 -13.18 4.79
CA TYR A 141 -4.77 -14.14 5.84
C TYR A 141 -5.33 -15.53 5.53
N GLY A 142 -4.48 -16.55 5.66
CA GLY A 142 -4.87 -17.97 5.48
C GLY A 142 -5.20 -18.37 4.05
N ALA A 143 -4.86 -17.56 3.04
CA ALA A 143 -5.10 -17.87 1.64
C ALA A 143 -3.81 -17.72 0.81
N GLU A 144 -3.73 -18.46 -0.29
CA GLU A 144 -2.66 -18.27 -1.26
C GLU A 144 -2.77 -16.91 -1.94
N PRO A 145 -1.64 -16.24 -2.21
CA PRO A 145 -1.62 -14.98 -2.94
C PRO A 145 -2.24 -15.11 -4.34
N ILE A 146 -2.99 -14.09 -4.75
CA ILE A 146 -3.65 -14.06 -6.06
C ILE A 146 -2.99 -13.01 -6.94
N GLU A 147 -2.49 -13.41 -8.11
CA GLU A 147 -2.02 -12.48 -9.12
C GLU A 147 -3.18 -11.98 -10.00
N LEU A 148 -3.20 -10.67 -10.27
CA LEU A 148 -4.20 -10.02 -11.11
C LEU A 148 -3.54 -9.32 -12.29
N GLU A 149 -4.15 -9.49 -13.46
CA GLU A 149 -3.63 -8.98 -14.73
C GLU A 149 -3.82 -7.45 -14.86
N PRO A 150 -2.93 -6.77 -15.61
CA PRO A 150 -3.10 -5.36 -15.93
C PRO A 150 -4.42 -5.07 -16.65
N ASN A 151 -4.97 -3.89 -16.38
CA ASN A 151 -6.24 -3.38 -16.91
C ASN A 151 -7.49 -4.17 -16.48
N ALA A 152 -7.37 -5.06 -15.51
CA ALA A 152 -8.50 -5.75 -14.91
C ALA A 152 -9.25 -4.86 -13.89
N ASP A 153 -10.55 -5.07 -13.78
CA ASP A 153 -11.33 -4.64 -12.62
C ASP A 153 -11.00 -5.57 -11.45
N VAL A 154 -10.40 -5.01 -10.41
CA VAL A 154 -9.91 -5.77 -9.25
C VAL A 154 -10.77 -5.57 -8.01
N THR A 155 -11.90 -4.90 -8.15
CA THR A 155 -12.80 -4.51 -7.06
C THR A 155 -13.14 -5.66 -6.11
N SER A 156 -13.61 -6.79 -6.64
CA SER A 156 -14.01 -7.96 -5.84
C SER A 156 -12.85 -8.64 -5.09
N PHE A 157 -11.62 -8.37 -5.48
CA PHE A 157 -10.43 -8.93 -4.84
C PHE A 157 -9.90 -8.06 -3.70
N VAL A 158 -10.13 -6.74 -3.76
CA VAL A 158 -9.56 -5.79 -2.80
C VAL A 158 -10.58 -5.28 -1.76
N ILE A 159 -11.86 -5.41 -2.03
CA ILE A 159 -12.96 -5.10 -1.10
C ILE A 159 -13.45 -6.32 -0.36
#